data_8b082ae4a999cbd7bffb38b4d22e2370
#
_entry.id   8b082ae4a999cbd7bffb38b4d22e2370
#
_cell.length_a   1.000
_cell.length_b   1.000
_cell.length_c   1.000
_cell.angle_alpha   90.00
_cell.angle_beta   90.00
_cell.angle_gamma   90.00
#
_symmetry.space_group_name_H-M   'P 1'
#
loop_
_entity.id
_entity.type
_entity.pdbx_description
1 polymer ?
#
loop_
_entity_poly.entity_id
_entity_poly.type
_entity_poly.pdbx_seq_one_letter_code
_entity_poly.pdbx_strand_id
1 'polypeptide(L)'
;MKAGFVYIMANRKNGAIYTGVTSDLVKRIWEHRNGLVPGFTKRYVCELLVWFEACDDLQEARQRELQMKEWKRAWKVKLIEERNLDWNDLYPTLF
;
A
#
# COMPACT_ATOMS: atom_id res chain seq x y z
N MET A 1 -10.09 -18.09 -8.65
CA MET A 1 -9.60 -16.74 -8.97
C MET A 1 -8.56 -16.32 -7.94
N LYS A 2 -7.55 -15.59 -8.36
CA LYS A 2 -6.55 -15.07 -7.43
C LYS A 2 -7.14 -13.94 -6.60
N ALA A 3 -6.83 -13.97 -5.31
CA ALA A 3 -7.09 -12.82 -4.44
C ALA A 3 -6.31 -11.61 -4.94
N GLY A 4 -6.80 -10.43 -4.61
CA GLY A 4 -6.11 -9.18 -4.86
C GLY A 4 -5.89 -8.44 -3.56
N PHE A 5 -4.92 -7.55 -3.55
CA PHE A 5 -4.60 -6.73 -2.39
C PHE A 5 -4.51 -5.27 -2.81
N VAL A 6 -5.14 -4.41 -2.02
CA VAL A 6 -4.90 -2.96 -2.09
C VAL A 6 -3.96 -2.63 -0.96
N TYR A 7 -2.98 -1.78 -1.20
CA TYR A 7 -1.99 -1.45 -0.19
C TYR A 7 -1.59 0.02 -0.26
N ILE A 8 -1.05 0.53 0.84
CA ILE A 8 -0.46 1.87 0.91
C ILE A 8 0.97 1.75 1.41
N MET A 9 1.89 2.34 0.64
CA MET A 9 3.29 2.49 1.01
C MET A 9 3.55 3.91 1.46
N ALA A 10 4.50 4.10 2.37
CA ALA A 10 4.93 5.42 2.82
C ALA A 10 6.44 5.48 2.94
N ASN A 11 7.01 6.69 2.86
CA ASN A 11 8.43 6.88 3.15
C ASN A 11 8.70 7.10 4.64
N ARG A 12 7.72 7.65 5.35
CA ARG A 12 7.77 7.88 6.80
C ARG A 12 6.39 8.26 7.29
N LYS A 13 6.20 8.30 8.61
CA LYS A 13 4.96 8.79 9.20
C LYS A 13 4.66 10.21 8.71
N ASN A 14 3.42 10.41 8.26
CA ASN A 14 2.95 11.69 7.71
C ASN A 14 3.72 12.17 6.48
N GLY A 15 4.46 11.27 5.83
CA GLY A 15 5.22 11.58 4.62
C GLY A 15 4.45 11.28 3.34
N ALA A 16 5.21 11.05 2.27
CA ALA A 16 4.63 10.66 0.98
C ALA A 16 3.98 9.29 1.07
N ILE A 17 2.80 9.13 0.46
CA ILE A 17 2.08 7.86 0.43
C ILE A 17 1.75 7.48 -1.01
N TYR A 18 1.70 6.17 -1.25
CA TYR A 18 1.38 5.59 -2.56
C TYR A 18 0.35 4.47 -2.38
N THR A 19 -0.72 4.51 -3.15
CA THR A 19 -1.75 3.46 -3.15
C THR A 19 -1.54 2.57 -4.36
N GLY A 20 -1.48 1.26 -4.15
CA GLY A 20 -1.27 0.30 -5.21
C GLY A 20 -2.16 -0.92 -5.09
N VAL A 21 -2.10 -1.79 -6.09
CA VAL A 21 -2.85 -3.04 -6.17
C VAL A 21 -1.95 -4.14 -6.69
N THR A 22 -2.10 -5.35 -6.15
CA THR A 22 -1.30 -6.49 -6.59
C THR A 22 -2.04 -7.80 -6.30
N SER A 23 -1.70 -8.84 -7.05
CA SER A 23 -2.16 -10.21 -6.73
C SER A 23 -1.16 -10.95 -5.82
N ASP A 24 0.02 -10.37 -5.58
CA ASP A 24 1.06 -10.98 -4.75
C ASP A 24 1.69 -9.91 -3.87
N LEU A 25 1.15 -9.75 -2.67
CA LEU A 25 1.52 -8.65 -1.78
C LEU A 25 2.99 -8.75 -1.34
N VAL A 26 3.43 -9.92 -0.90
CA VAL A 26 4.81 -10.11 -0.42
C VAL A 26 5.81 -9.76 -1.50
N LYS A 27 5.62 -10.29 -2.70
CA LYS A 27 6.51 -10.03 -3.83
C LYS A 27 6.54 -8.55 -4.20
N ARG A 28 5.35 -7.92 -4.30
CA ARG A 28 5.25 -6.52 -4.72
C ARG A 28 5.89 -5.58 -3.70
N ILE A 29 5.68 -5.81 -2.41
CA ILE A 29 6.29 -4.97 -1.38
C ILE A 29 7.81 -5.15 -1.37
N TRP A 30 8.29 -6.38 -1.56
CA TRP A 30 9.73 -6.64 -1.71
C TRP A 30 10.30 -5.84 -2.88
N GLU A 31 9.60 -5.82 -4.03
CA GLU A 31 10.04 -5.06 -5.20
C GLU A 31 10.12 -3.55 -4.90
N HIS A 32 9.12 -3.01 -4.20
CA HIS A 32 9.17 -1.59 -3.80
C HIS A 32 10.34 -1.30 -2.89
N ARG A 33 10.59 -2.16 -1.91
CA ARG A 33 11.68 -1.99 -0.94
C ARG A 33 13.06 -2.03 -1.60
N ASN A 34 13.18 -2.73 -2.71
CA ASN A 34 14.44 -2.85 -3.45
C ASN A 34 14.53 -1.90 -4.65
N GLY A 35 13.61 -0.95 -4.76
CA GLY A 35 13.63 0.06 -5.81
C GLY A 35 13.41 -0.49 -7.22
N LEU A 36 12.75 -1.64 -7.35
CA LEU A 36 12.52 -2.29 -8.63
C LEU A 36 11.27 -1.80 -9.35
N VAL A 37 10.38 -1.09 -8.63
CA VAL A 37 9.17 -0.51 -9.22
C VAL A 37 9.48 0.94 -9.55
N PRO A 38 9.51 1.31 -10.85
CA PRO A 38 9.81 2.69 -11.23
C PRO A 38 8.67 3.63 -10.86
N GLY A 39 8.97 4.92 -10.74
CA GLY A 39 7.98 5.95 -10.50
C GLY A 39 7.97 6.45 -9.07
N PHE A 40 6.77 6.71 -8.54
CA PHE A 40 6.57 7.42 -7.28
C PHE A 40 7.29 6.78 -6.09
N THR A 41 7.11 5.48 -5.88
CA THR A 41 7.67 4.79 -4.70
C THR A 41 9.19 4.80 -4.70
N LYS A 42 9.80 4.65 -5.87
CA LYS A 42 11.26 4.71 -6.00
C LYS A 42 11.76 6.13 -5.78
N ARG A 43 11.08 7.11 -6.38
CA ARG A 43 11.48 8.52 -6.29
C ARG A 43 11.43 9.04 -4.86
N TYR A 44 10.38 8.70 -4.11
CA TYR A 44 10.19 9.19 -2.74
C TYR A 44 10.63 8.18 -1.68
N VAL A 45 11.23 7.07 -2.09
CA VAL A 45 11.74 6.01 -1.20
C VAL A 45 10.64 5.50 -0.27
N CYS A 46 9.48 5.16 -0.83
CA CYS A 46 8.35 4.60 -0.08
C CYS A 46 8.57 3.11 0.14
N GLU A 47 9.20 2.76 1.26
CA GLU A 47 9.59 1.38 1.58
C GLU A 47 8.81 0.78 2.74
N LEU A 48 7.97 1.59 3.43
CA LEU A 48 7.15 1.12 4.54
C LEU A 48 5.79 0.69 4.01
N LEU A 49 5.37 -0.54 4.33
CA LEU A 49 4.01 -0.98 4.10
C LEU A 49 3.18 -0.56 5.32
N VAL A 50 2.30 0.44 5.17
CA VAL A 50 1.58 1.01 6.31
C VAL A 50 0.11 0.59 6.38
N TRP A 51 -0.43 0.01 5.30
CA TRP A 51 -1.81 -0.47 5.26
C TRP A 51 -1.99 -1.44 4.10
N PHE A 52 -2.82 -2.47 4.29
CA PHE A 52 -3.26 -3.34 3.19
C PHE A 52 -4.61 -3.96 3.50
N GLU A 53 -5.30 -4.38 2.44
CA GLU A 53 -6.60 -5.04 2.52
C GLU A 53 -6.65 -6.13 1.47
N ALA A 54 -7.08 -7.33 1.87
CA ALA A 54 -7.29 -8.44 0.96
C ALA A 54 -8.70 -8.35 0.35
N CYS A 55 -8.78 -8.59 -0.95
CA CYS A 55 -10.05 -8.68 -1.68
C CYS A 55 -10.19 -10.07 -2.29
N ASP A 56 -11.42 -10.49 -2.60
CA ASP A 56 -11.68 -11.83 -3.13
C ASP A 56 -11.01 -12.06 -4.48
N ASP A 57 -10.91 -11.02 -5.31
CA ASP A 57 -10.23 -11.12 -6.59
C ASP A 57 -9.50 -9.80 -6.93
N LEU A 58 -8.66 -9.87 -7.96
CA LEU A 58 -7.84 -8.74 -8.39
C LEU A 58 -8.69 -7.59 -8.94
N GLN A 59 -9.80 -7.89 -9.60
CA GLN A 59 -10.66 -6.86 -10.17
C GLN A 59 -11.30 -6.02 -9.07
N GLU A 60 -11.77 -6.66 -8.01
CA GLU A 60 -12.33 -5.97 -6.85
C GLU A 60 -11.26 -5.09 -6.18
N ALA A 61 -10.05 -5.62 -6.03
CA ALA A 61 -8.93 -4.85 -5.48
C ALA A 61 -8.62 -3.63 -6.34
N ARG A 62 -8.63 -3.78 -7.66
CA ARG A 62 -8.38 -2.68 -8.59
C ARG A 62 -9.44 -1.60 -8.48
N GLN A 63 -10.71 -1.97 -8.37
CA GLN A 63 -11.79 -1.00 -8.17
C GLN A 63 -11.62 -0.23 -6.87
N ARG A 64 -11.23 -0.91 -5.79
CA ARG A 64 -10.95 -0.30 -4.50
C ARG A 64 -9.79 0.69 -4.60
N GLU A 65 -8.71 0.31 -5.28
CA GLU A 65 -7.56 1.17 -5.51
C GLU A 65 -7.96 2.45 -6.24
N LEU A 66 -8.75 2.33 -7.32
CA LEU A 66 -9.21 3.49 -8.10
C LEU A 66 -10.05 4.43 -7.26
N GLN A 67 -10.95 3.90 -6.42
CA GLN A 67 -11.74 4.70 -5.50
C GLN A 67 -10.84 5.45 -4.51
N MET A 68 -9.88 4.76 -3.91
CA MET A 68 -8.99 5.35 -2.92
C MET A 68 -8.10 6.43 -3.50
N LYS A 69 -7.71 6.30 -4.78
CA LYS A 69 -6.90 7.34 -5.45
C LYS A 69 -7.65 8.65 -5.61
N GLU A 70 -8.99 8.62 -5.62
CA GLU A 70 -9.83 9.82 -5.67
C GLU A 70 -10.01 10.48 -4.29
N TRP A 71 -9.64 9.79 -3.22
CA TRP A 71 -9.82 10.29 -1.86
C TRP A 71 -8.88 11.46 -1.56
N LYS A 72 -9.33 12.36 -0.72
CA LYS A 72 -8.44 13.34 -0.09
C LYS A 72 -7.41 12.64 0.78
N ARG A 73 -6.23 13.23 0.89
CA ARG A 73 -5.16 12.68 1.70
C ARG A 73 -5.60 12.36 3.13
N ALA A 74 -6.38 13.25 3.75
CA ALA A 74 -6.85 13.06 5.13
C ALA A 74 -7.62 11.74 5.30
N TRP A 75 -8.36 11.30 4.31
CA TRP A 75 -9.12 10.05 4.37
C TRP A 75 -8.19 8.83 4.31
N LYS A 76 -7.13 8.91 3.52
CA LYS A 76 -6.12 7.84 3.45
C LYS A 76 -5.34 7.74 4.77
N VAL A 77 -4.97 8.88 5.34
CA VAL A 77 -4.29 8.94 6.63
C VAL A 77 -5.16 8.33 7.72
N LYS A 78 -6.45 8.68 7.75
CA LYS A 78 -7.40 8.12 8.70
C LYS A 78 -7.48 6.59 8.57
N LEU A 79 -7.56 6.09 7.34
CA LEU A 79 -7.61 4.66 7.08
C LEU A 79 -6.36 3.94 7.62
N ILE A 80 -5.18 4.50 7.38
CA ILE A 80 -3.93 3.97 7.91
C ILE A 80 -3.99 3.92 9.44
N GLU A 81 -4.34 5.03 10.06
CA GLU A 81 -4.24 5.19 11.51
C GLU A 81 -5.31 4.45 12.29
N GLU A 82 -6.41 4.05 11.68
CA GLU A 82 -7.40 3.17 12.31
C GLU A 82 -6.82 1.84 12.75
N ARG A 83 -5.81 1.32 12.04
CA ARG A 83 -5.18 0.03 12.33
C ARG A 83 -3.70 0.16 12.67
N ASN A 84 -3.07 1.27 12.33
CA ASN A 84 -1.62 1.42 12.41
C ASN A 84 -1.28 2.87 12.75
N LEU A 85 -1.58 3.26 13.99
CA LEU A 85 -1.48 4.64 14.45
C LEU A 85 -0.07 5.22 14.24
N ASP A 86 0.96 4.39 14.41
CA ASP A 86 2.36 4.85 14.34
C ASP A 86 2.99 4.68 12.97
N TRP A 87 2.23 4.22 11.97
CA TRP A 87 2.73 3.97 10.62
C TRP A 87 3.91 2.99 10.61
N ASN A 88 3.83 1.95 11.44
CA ASN A 88 4.84 0.90 11.47
C ASN A 88 4.87 0.14 10.14
N ASP A 89 6.05 -0.35 9.79
CA ASP A 89 6.19 -1.20 8.61
C ASP A 89 5.54 -2.56 8.89
N LEU A 90 4.49 -2.88 8.15
CA LEU A 90 3.75 -4.13 8.30
C LEU A 90 4.37 -5.29 7.51
N TYR A 91 5.40 -5.02 6.70
CA TYR A 91 6.02 -6.05 5.86
C TYR A 91 6.48 -7.26 6.68
N PRO A 92 7.18 -7.11 7.84
CA PRO A 92 7.57 -8.27 8.64
C PRO A 92 6.40 -9.10 9.14
N THR A 93 5.20 -8.52 9.22
CA THR A 93 4.01 -9.25 9.69
C THR A 93 3.42 -10.18 8.63
N LEU A 94 3.89 -10.10 7.37
CA LEU A 94 3.39 -10.94 6.28
C LEU A 94 3.97 -12.35 6.31
N PHE A 95 4.92 -12.63 7.17
CA PHE A 95 5.63 -13.91 7.25
C PHE A 95 5.26 -14.74 8.45
#